data_113edf1d3d5deccbc8b672cf5676dbba
#
_entry.id   113edf1d3d5deccbc8b672cf5676dbba
#
_cell.length_a   1.000
_cell.length_b   1.000
_cell.length_c   1.000
_cell.angle_alpha   90.00
_cell.angle_beta   90.00
_cell.angle_gamma   90.00
#
_symmetry.space_group_name_H-M   'P 1'
#
loop_
_entity.id
_entity.type
_entity.pdbx_description
1 polymer ?
#
loop_
_entity_poly.entity_id
_entity_poly.type
_entity_poly.pdbx_seq_one_letter_code
_entity_poly.pdbx_strand_id
1 'polypeptide(L)'
;ATHVAAARALLGKKLVGKDLAAGSQKSGEKTPNAPYHCDWARLGLLRSGWSADDAVIAVDYTGDRVELEAWAEGRRLLGGAWKTESRVDGLKIEATEEWEETCWFSDRDVDYLELTQILDNGVRIDRQIMFARRDQFLYLCDHFYGGKEASLEHTWQLPLGPAVLFCGEGETRDALLVDGK
;
A
#
# COMPACT_ATOMS: atom_id res chain seq x y z
N ALA A 1 5.27 18.79 -1.16
CA ALA A 1 5.90 17.63 -0.52
C ALA A 1 4.77 16.67 -0.21
N THR A 2 4.75 15.51 -0.84
CA THR A 2 3.73 14.48 -0.63
C THR A 2 3.85 13.94 0.80
N HIS A 3 2.74 13.48 1.40
CA HIS A 3 2.72 12.87 2.74
C HIS A 3 3.60 11.62 2.80
N VAL A 4 3.79 10.92 1.69
CA VAL A 4 4.77 9.83 1.53
C VAL A 4 6.21 10.35 1.76
N ALA A 5 6.55 11.55 1.27
CA ALA A 5 7.86 12.14 1.57
C ALA A 5 8.01 12.49 3.06
N ALA A 6 6.92 12.88 3.74
CA ALA A 6 6.92 13.09 5.18
C ALA A 6 6.99 11.75 5.94
N ALA A 7 6.26 10.73 5.51
CA ALA A 7 6.36 9.37 6.02
C ALA A 7 7.77 8.79 5.77
N ARG A 8 8.35 9.00 4.58
CA ARG A 8 9.75 8.67 4.27
C ARG A 8 10.74 9.40 5.18
N ALA A 9 10.50 10.69 5.47
CA ALA A 9 11.36 11.46 6.35
C ALA A 9 11.28 10.96 7.80
N LEU A 10 10.11 10.51 8.23
CA LEU A 10 9.90 9.89 9.54
C LEU A 10 10.49 8.46 9.58
N LEU A 11 10.31 7.67 8.53
CA LEU A 11 10.86 6.33 8.41
C LEU A 11 12.38 6.35 8.12
N GLY A 12 12.85 7.27 7.27
CA GLY A 12 14.25 7.31 6.80
C GLY A 12 15.24 8.04 7.69
N LYS A 13 14.81 8.92 8.59
CA LYS A 13 15.73 9.70 9.43
C LYS A 13 15.90 9.21 10.87
N LYS A 14 15.03 8.32 11.37
CA LYS A 14 15.07 7.91 12.78
C LYS A 14 14.78 6.45 13.07
N LEU A 15 14.35 5.69 12.11
CA LEU A 15 14.10 4.26 12.30
C LEU A 15 15.31 3.39 11.93
N VAL A 16 16.39 3.97 11.44
CA VAL A 16 17.69 3.29 11.40
C VAL A 16 18.24 3.28 12.84
N GLY A 17 17.75 2.38 13.53
CA GLY A 17 17.76 1.93 14.87
C GLY A 17 19.05 1.99 15.65
N LYS A 18 19.65 3.12 15.94
CA LYS A 18 20.54 3.19 17.11
C LYS A 18 19.98 4.04 18.25
N ASP A 19 19.06 4.94 17.96
CA ASP A 19 18.57 5.88 18.98
C ASP A 19 17.28 5.42 19.69
N LEU A 20 16.54 4.47 19.15
CA LEU A 20 15.37 3.89 19.85
C LEU A 20 15.76 2.79 20.84
N ALA A 21 16.89 2.14 20.64
CA ALA A 21 17.40 1.13 21.59
C ALA A 21 18.19 1.74 22.77
N ALA A 22 18.64 3.00 22.65
CA ALA A 22 19.42 3.68 23.68
C ALA A 22 18.67 4.76 24.46
N GLY A 23 17.42 5.07 24.06
CA GLY A 23 16.53 5.91 24.83
C GLY A 23 16.00 5.13 26.02
N SER A 24 16.53 5.40 27.20
CA SER A 24 15.96 4.99 28.48
C SER A 24 14.42 5.06 28.41
N GLN A 25 13.76 3.93 28.31
CA GLN A 25 12.32 3.83 28.47
C GLN A 25 11.99 4.42 29.86
N LYS A 26 11.47 5.62 29.86
CA LYS A 26 10.71 6.09 31.01
C LYS A 26 9.57 5.12 31.18
N SER A 27 9.65 4.32 32.21
CA SER A 27 8.67 3.31 32.60
C SER A 27 7.28 3.93 32.61
N GLY A 28 6.44 3.62 31.59
CA GLY A 28 5.04 4.00 31.57
C GLY A 28 4.48 4.47 30.22
N GLU A 29 5.28 4.80 29.23
CA GLU A 29 4.74 5.09 27.89
C GLU A 29 4.44 3.79 27.14
N LYS A 30 3.16 3.54 26.87
CA LYS A 30 2.75 2.44 26.02
C LYS A 30 3.24 2.74 24.60
N THR A 31 3.95 1.79 24.00
CA THR A 31 4.26 1.83 22.57
C THR A 31 2.95 2.04 21.80
N PRO A 32 2.86 3.02 20.89
CA PRO A 32 1.67 3.21 20.08
C PRO A 32 1.30 1.92 19.32
N ASN A 33 0.03 1.77 18.95
CA ASN A 33 -0.36 0.68 18.05
C ASN A 33 0.48 0.76 16.78
N ALA A 34 0.88 -0.41 16.27
CA ALA A 34 1.74 -0.47 15.10
C ALA A 34 1.07 0.12 13.84
N PRO A 35 -0.18 -0.20 13.50
CA PRO A 35 -0.88 0.41 12.38
C PRO A 35 -1.38 1.81 12.74
N TYR A 36 -1.46 2.65 11.72
CA TYR A 36 -1.96 4.02 11.85
C TYR A 36 -2.73 4.41 10.61
N HIS A 37 -3.87 5.04 10.80
CA HIS A 37 -4.65 5.62 9.72
C HIS A 37 -5.03 7.05 10.08
N CYS A 38 -5.00 7.92 9.09
CA CYS A 38 -5.41 9.31 9.22
C CYS A 38 -6.20 9.72 7.99
N ASP A 39 -7.51 9.72 8.11
CA ASP A 39 -8.42 10.11 7.04
C ASP A 39 -8.15 11.55 6.56
N TRP A 40 -7.97 12.48 7.47
CA TRP A 40 -7.64 13.87 7.12
C TRP A 40 -6.35 14.00 6.31
N ALA A 41 -5.33 13.21 6.62
CA ALA A 41 -4.06 13.20 5.89
C ALA A 41 -4.09 12.26 4.68
N ARG A 42 -5.17 11.49 4.51
CA ARG A 42 -5.32 10.45 3.49
C ARG A 42 -4.13 9.48 3.46
N LEU A 43 -3.75 9.00 4.64
CA LEU A 43 -2.58 8.17 4.85
C LEU A 43 -2.93 6.93 5.66
N GLY A 44 -2.63 5.76 5.12
CA GLY A 44 -2.63 4.48 5.83
C GLY A 44 -1.22 3.97 6.08
N LEU A 45 -0.98 3.42 7.27
CA LEU A 45 0.28 2.77 7.62
C LEU A 45 -0.04 1.42 8.27
N LEU A 46 0.20 0.34 7.52
CA LEU A 46 0.03 -1.03 7.96
C LEU A 46 1.41 -1.57 8.33
N ARG A 47 1.52 -2.28 9.45
CA ARG A 47 2.84 -2.77 9.88
C ARG A 47 2.77 -3.89 10.89
N SER A 48 3.77 -4.78 10.85
CA SER A 48 3.86 -5.91 11.78
C SER A 48 4.37 -5.53 13.17
N GLY A 49 5.14 -4.46 13.29
CA GLY A 49 5.71 -4.02 14.56
C GLY A 49 6.54 -2.73 14.43
N TRP A 50 7.45 -2.50 15.39
CA TRP A 50 8.28 -1.30 15.47
C TRP A 50 9.78 -1.56 15.29
N SER A 51 10.18 -2.80 15.01
CA SER A 51 11.56 -3.15 14.68
C SER A 51 11.94 -2.63 13.29
N ALA A 52 13.23 -2.45 13.03
CA ALA A 52 13.74 -2.07 11.71
C ALA A 52 13.49 -3.13 10.64
N ASP A 53 13.36 -4.38 11.07
CA ASP A 53 13.14 -5.53 10.19
C ASP A 53 11.66 -5.85 9.96
N ASP A 54 10.77 -5.18 10.73
CA ASP A 54 9.34 -5.36 10.58
C ASP A 54 8.84 -4.86 9.23
N ALA A 55 7.84 -5.55 8.69
CA ALA A 55 7.19 -5.12 7.47
C ALA A 55 6.37 -3.84 7.72
N VAL A 56 6.46 -2.92 6.76
CA VAL A 56 5.75 -1.64 6.76
C VAL A 56 5.20 -1.38 5.37
N ILE A 57 3.91 -1.12 5.29
CA ILE A 57 3.23 -0.71 4.08
C ILE A 57 2.65 0.69 4.31
N ALA A 58 3.11 1.66 3.55
CA ALA A 58 2.61 3.03 3.56
C ALA A 58 1.75 3.26 2.32
N VAL A 59 0.56 3.80 2.52
CA VAL A 59 -0.40 4.10 1.45
C VAL A 59 -0.79 5.57 1.56
N ASP A 60 -0.47 6.35 0.53
CA ASP A 60 -0.92 7.73 0.37
C ASP A 60 -1.98 7.75 -0.75
N TYR A 61 -3.19 8.18 -0.44
CA TYR A 61 -4.29 8.26 -1.38
C TYR A 61 -4.78 9.71 -1.57
N THR A 62 -3.86 10.66 -1.45
CA THR A 62 -4.14 12.08 -1.66
C THR A 62 -4.39 12.35 -3.15
N GLY A 63 -5.58 12.86 -3.47
CA GLY A 63 -5.97 13.21 -4.84
C GLY A 63 -6.42 12.01 -5.69
N ASP A 64 -6.03 12.01 -6.96
CA ASP A 64 -6.45 11.02 -7.97
C ASP A 64 -5.55 9.78 -8.02
N ARG A 65 -4.50 9.72 -7.21
CA ARG A 65 -3.48 8.67 -7.24
C ARG A 65 -3.29 8.02 -5.89
N VAL A 66 -3.03 6.72 -5.94
CA VAL A 66 -2.55 5.99 -4.77
C VAL A 66 -1.05 5.76 -4.92
N GLU A 67 -0.26 6.19 -3.95
CA GLU A 67 1.14 5.81 -3.83
C GLU A 67 1.26 4.75 -2.74
N LEU A 68 1.95 3.65 -3.06
CA LEU A 68 2.19 2.56 -2.13
C LEU A 68 3.68 2.30 -2.00
N GLU A 69 4.15 2.18 -0.76
CA GLU A 69 5.49 1.69 -0.44
C GLU A 69 5.39 0.49 0.48
N ALA A 70 6.07 -0.59 0.13
CA ALA A 70 6.20 -1.77 0.98
C ALA A 70 7.67 -2.05 1.30
N TRP A 71 7.93 -2.20 2.59
CA TRP A 71 9.26 -2.49 3.14
C TRP A 71 9.21 -3.76 3.96
N ALA A 72 10.23 -4.58 3.89
CA ALA A 72 10.45 -5.71 4.77
C ALA A 72 11.97 -5.91 4.96
N GLU A 73 12.39 -6.35 6.13
CA GLU A 73 13.80 -6.58 6.47
C GLU A 73 14.71 -5.39 6.14
N GLY A 74 14.23 -4.17 6.41
CA GLY A 74 14.93 -2.93 6.12
C GLY A 74 15.07 -2.58 4.63
N ARG A 75 14.40 -3.29 3.73
CA ARG A 75 14.46 -3.11 2.27
C ARG A 75 13.13 -2.68 1.69
N ARG A 76 13.17 -1.79 0.72
CA ARG A 76 11.98 -1.42 -0.04
C ARG A 76 11.75 -2.45 -1.15
N LEU A 77 10.65 -3.18 -1.06
CA LEU A 77 10.24 -4.17 -2.05
C LEU A 77 9.42 -3.54 -3.18
N LEU A 78 8.48 -2.68 -2.83
CA LEU A 78 7.62 -1.93 -3.74
C LEU A 78 7.71 -0.44 -3.40
N GLY A 79 7.52 0.44 -4.39
CA GLY A 79 7.46 1.84 -4.03
C GLY A 79 7.24 2.82 -5.15
N GLY A 80 6.11 3.49 -5.10
CA GLY A 80 5.71 4.55 -6.00
C GLY A 80 4.23 4.54 -6.33
N ALA A 81 3.88 5.26 -7.39
CA ALA A 81 2.50 5.37 -7.82
C ALA A 81 1.96 4.01 -8.28
N TRP A 82 0.84 3.60 -7.71
CA TRP A 82 0.05 2.48 -8.19
C TRP A 82 -0.77 2.95 -9.39
N LYS A 83 -0.17 2.81 -10.56
CA LYS A 83 -0.76 3.25 -11.83
C LYS A 83 -1.80 2.25 -12.30
N THR A 84 -2.91 2.76 -12.79
CA THR A 84 -4.00 1.95 -13.35
C THR A 84 -4.44 2.49 -14.70
N GLU A 85 -4.89 1.59 -15.56
CA GLU A 85 -5.61 1.91 -16.79
C GLU A 85 -6.78 0.95 -16.92
N SER A 86 -7.98 1.49 -17.12
CA SER A 86 -9.20 0.72 -17.28
C SER A 86 -9.87 1.04 -18.62
N ARG A 87 -10.42 0.01 -19.28
CA ARG A 87 -11.18 0.15 -20.52
C ARG A 87 -12.49 -0.64 -20.42
N VAL A 88 -13.55 -0.04 -20.90
CA VAL A 88 -14.85 -0.70 -21.06
C VAL A 88 -15.18 -0.74 -22.54
N ASP A 89 -15.41 -1.94 -23.07
CA ASP A 89 -15.63 -2.18 -24.51
C ASP A 89 -14.53 -1.52 -25.39
N GLY A 90 -13.28 -1.59 -24.93
CA GLY A 90 -12.12 -1.03 -25.61
C GLY A 90 -11.94 0.50 -25.43
N LEU A 91 -12.90 1.21 -24.84
CA LEU A 91 -12.81 2.64 -24.58
C LEU A 91 -12.18 2.88 -23.22
N LYS A 92 -11.16 3.73 -23.17
CA LYS A 92 -10.52 4.13 -21.92
C LYS A 92 -11.52 4.90 -21.07
N ILE A 93 -11.57 4.55 -19.77
CA ILE A 93 -12.38 5.24 -18.76
C ILE A 93 -11.46 5.92 -17.74
N GLU A 94 -11.83 7.11 -17.33
CA GLU A 94 -11.03 7.94 -16.43
C GLU A 94 -11.73 8.12 -15.07
N ALA A 95 -10.95 8.43 -14.05
CA ALA A 95 -11.49 8.78 -12.75
C ALA A 95 -12.23 10.13 -12.80
N THR A 96 -13.41 10.20 -12.20
CA THR A 96 -14.19 11.42 -12.05
C THR A 96 -14.11 11.99 -10.64
N GLU A 97 -13.65 11.20 -9.70
CA GLU A 97 -13.52 11.55 -8.28
C GLU A 97 -12.15 11.15 -7.76
N GLU A 98 -11.77 11.75 -6.63
CA GLU A 98 -10.57 11.34 -5.89
C GLU A 98 -10.83 10.01 -5.18
N TRP A 99 -9.77 9.34 -4.75
CA TRP A 99 -9.88 8.16 -3.90
C TRP A 99 -10.42 8.56 -2.52
N GLU A 100 -11.41 7.84 -2.03
CA GLU A 100 -11.96 7.99 -0.68
C GLU A 100 -11.79 6.70 0.11
N GLU A 101 -11.46 6.82 1.39
CA GLU A 101 -11.46 5.68 2.30
C GLU A 101 -12.89 5.28 2.63
N THR A 102 -13.22 4.02 2.41
CA THR A 102 -14.53 3.43 2.71
C THR A 102 -14.48 2.42 3.84
N CYS A 103 -13.30 1.87 4.13
CA CYS A 103 -13.10 0.98 5.27
C CYS A 103 -11.66 1.03 5.75
N TRP A 104 -11.50 1.30 7.03
CA TRP A 104 -10.29 1.01 7.77
C TRP A 104 -10.60 0.02 8.89
N PHE A 105 -9.88 -1.07 8.91
CA PHE A 105 -9.97 -2.07 9.97
C PHE A 105 -8.58 -2.52 10.40
N SER A 106 -8.38 -2.65 11.68
CA SER A 106 -7.15 -3.19 12.24
C SER A 106 -7.44 -3.95 13.52
N ASP A 107 -6.95 -5.17 13.59
CA ASP A 107 -6.99 -5.98 14.79
C ASP A 107 -5.60 -6.53 15.14
N ARG A 108 -5.55 -7.63 15.87
CA ARG A 108 -4.31 -8.26 16.29
C ARG A 108 -3.54 -8.90 15.14
N ASP A 109 -4.24 -9.39 14.13
CA ASP A 109 -3.68 -10.27 13.10
C ASP A 109 -3.65 -9.61 11.71
N VAL A 110 -4.57 -8.66 11.45
CA VAL A 110 -4.78 -8.07 10.12
C VAL A 110 -4.94 -6.56 10.20
N ASP A 111 -4.37 -5.85 9.24
CA ASP A 111 -4.69 -4.47 8.87
C ASP A 111 -5.36 -4.48 7.49
N TYR A 112 -6.44 -3.72 7.34
CA TYR A 112 -7.20 -3.59 6.11
C TYR A 112 -7.54 -2.15 5.82
N LEU A 113 -7.28 -1.73 4.59
CA LEU A 113 -7.68 -0.43 4.03
C LEU A 113 -8.41 -0.67 2.72
N GLU A 114 -9.59 -0.11 2.59
CA GLU A 114 -10.34 -0.08 1.34
C GLU A 114 -10.56 1.35 0.89
N LEU A 115 -10.23 1.61 -0.35
CA LEU A 115 -10.38 2.89 -1.02
C LEU A 115 -11.35 2.73 -2.18
N THR A 116 -12.26 3.68 -2.34
CA THR A 116 -13.22 3.70 -3.45
C THR A 116 -12.94 4.89 -4.37
N GLN A 117 -13.10 4.68 -5.68
CA GLN A 117 -13.08 5.73 -6.68
C GLN A 117 -14.17 5.49 -7.72
N ILE A 118 -14.82 6.58 -8.15
CA ILE A 118 -15.80 6.53 -9.24
C ILE A 118 -15.09 6.92 -10.54
N LEU A 119 -15.32 6.11 -11.57
CA LEU A 119 -14.87 6.37 -12.92
C LEU A 119 -15.99 7.01 -13.75
N ASP A 120 -15.63 7.59 -14.87
CA ASP A 120 -16.61 7.97 -15.88
C ASP A 120 -17.45 6.74 -16.25
N ASN A 121 -18.66 6.96 -16.76
CA ASN A 121 -19.62 5.89 -17.01
C ASN A 121 -20.22 5.23 -15.74
N GLY A 122 -19.92 5.75 -14.52
CA GLY A 122 -20.50 5.29 -13.25
C GLY A 122 -19.95 3.95 -12.76
N VAL A 123 -18.86 3.49 -13.31
CA VAL A 123 -18.13 2.32 -12.78
C VAL A 123 -17.40 2.71 -11.49
N ARG A 124 -17.55 1.89 -10.46
CA ARG A 124 -16.85 2.04 -9.18
C ARG A 124 -15.71 1.04 -9.10
N ILE A 125 -14.55 1.50 -8.65
CA ILE A 125 -13.43 0.66 -8.24
C ILE A 125 -13.33 0.69 -6.72
N ASP A 126 -13.26 -0.47 -6.09
CA ASP A 126 -12.87 -0.62 -4.69
C ASP A 126 -11.48 -1.29 -4.65
N ARG A 127 -10.50 -0.54 -4.17
CA ARG A 127 -9.11 -0.98 -4.01
C ARG A 127 -8.89 -1.48 -2.61
N GLN A 128 -8.53 -2.75 -2.50
CA GLN A 128 -8.34 -3.43 -1.23
C GLN A 128 -6.86 -3.66 -0.96
N ILE A 129 -6.42 -3.28 0.23
CA ILE A 129 -5.06 -3.43 0.72
C ILE A 129 -5.16 -4.12 2.07
N MET A 130 -4.75 -5.39 2.15
CA MET A 130 -4.77 -6.16 3.38
C MET A 130 -3.39 -6.66 3.73
N PHE A 131 -2.99 -6.49 4.96
CA PHE A 131 -1.73 -6.99 5.49
C PHE A 131 -1.95 -7.92 6.67
N ALA A 132 -1.65 -9.21 6.49
CA ALA A 132 -1.63 -10.21 7.54
C ALA A 132 -0.27 -10.18 8.24
N ARG A 133 -0.24 -9.68 9.48
CA ARG A 133 1.00 -9.32 10.18
C ARG A 133 1.90 -10.50 10.53
N ARG A 134 1.29 -11.63 10.93
CA ARG A 134 2.06 -12.83 11.33
C ARG A 134 2.62 -13.56 10.13
N ASP A 135 1.81 -13.67 9.09
CA ASP A 135 2.16 -14.41 7.87
C ASP A 135 3.01 -13.56 6.93
N GLN A 136 3.20 -12.26 7.23
CA GLN A 136 3.90 -11.30 6.38
C GLN A 136 3.33 -11.28 4.95
N PHE A 137 1.99 -11.41 4.86
CA PHE A 137 1.28 -11.51 3.59
C PHE A 137 0.60 -10.18 3.25
N LEU A 138 0.91 -9.63 2.09
CA LEU A 138 0.27 -8.43 1.54
C LEU A 138 -0.65 -8.84 0.38
N TYR A 139 -1.93 -8.54 0.51
CA TYR A 139 -2.93 -8.70 -0.53
C TYR A 139 -3.30 -7.35 -1.13
N LEU A 140 -3.28 -7.26 -2.46
CA LEU A 140 -3.63 -6.09 -3.23
C LEU A 140 -4.64 -6.51 -4.31
N CYS A 141 -5.79 -5.83 -4.36
CA CYS A 141 -6.85 -6.15 -5.30
C CYS A 141 -7.64 -4.91 -5.70
N ASP A 142 -8.10 -4.87 -6.94
CA ASP A 142 -9.10 -3.92 -7.42
C ASP A 142 -10.37 -4.68 -7.79
N HIS A 143 -11.50 -4.30 -7.17
CA HIS A 143 -12.84 -4.79 -7.48
C HIS A 143 -13.63 -3.75 -8.25
N PHE A 144 -14.39 -4.22 -9.23
CA PHE A 144 -15.20 -3.35 -10.07
C PHE A 144 -16.68 -3.62 -9.87
N TYR A 145 -17.44 -2.54 -9.75
CA TYR A 145 -18.88 -2.58 -9.59
C TYR A 145 -19.56 -1.64 -10.58
N GLY A 146 -20.72 -2.04 -11.02
CA GLY A 146 -21.55 -1.24 -11.94
C GLY A 146 -21.24 -1.57 -13.40
N GLY A 147 -22.00 -0.90 -14.25
CA GLY A 147 -21.97 -1.16 -15.68
C GLY A 147 -23.05 -2.17 -16.11
N LYS A 148 -23.41 -2.08 -17.40
CA LYS A 148 -24.19 -3.09 -18.10
C LYS A 148 -23.23 -4.26 -18.44
N GLU A 149 -23.75 -5.36 -18.94
CA GLU A 149 -22.89 -6.40 -19.53
C GLU A 149 -21.92 -5.77 -20.53
N ALA A 150 -20.64 -5.68 -20.17
CA ALA A 150 -19.58 -5.02 -20.93
C ALA A 150 -18.26 -5.73 -20.68
N SER A 151 -17.37 -5.69 -21.65
CA SER A 151 -16.00 -6.20 -21.48
C SER A 151 -15.19 -5.19 -20.71
N LEU A 152 -14.63 -5.58 -19.57
CA LEU A 152 -13.71 -4.75 -18.77
C LEU A 152 -12.28 -5.27 -18.93
N GLU A 153 -11.39 -4.39 -19.35
CA GLU A 153 -9.95 -4.59 -19.33
C GLU A 153 -9.37 -3.66 -18.26
N HIS A 154 -8.60 -4.24 -17.35
CA HIS A 154 -7.94 -3.47 -16.28
C HIS A 154 -6.49 -3.90 -16.15
N THR A 155 -5.61 -2.91 -16.09
CA THR A 155 -4.18 -3.10 -15.89
C THR A 155 -3.71 -2.19 -14.77
N TRP A 156 -2.87 -2.72 -13.89
CA TRP A 156 -2.20 -1.92 -12.89
C TRP A 156 -0.70 -2.25 -12.81
N GLN A 157 0.07 -1.29 -12.34
CA GLN A 157 1.51 -1.38 -12.21
C GLN A 157 1.96 -0.78 -10.89
N LEU A 158 2.81 -1.52 -10.19
CA LEU A 158 3.53 -1.05 -9.00
C LEU A 158 5.03 -1.10 -9.29
N PRO A 159 5.78 0.02 -9.09
CA PRO A 159 7.22 0.00 -9.25
C PRO A 159 7.88 -0.88 -8.19
N LEU A 160 8.87 -1.66 -8.61
CA LEU A 160 9.73 -2.40 -7.70
C LEU A 160 10.68 -1.47 -6.95
N GLY A 161 11.12 -1.88 -5.78
CA GLY A 161 12.17 -1.22 -5.03
C GLY A 161 13.52 -1.25 -5.76
N PRO A 162 14.46 -0.36 -5.41
CA PRO A 162 15.81 -0.40 -5.97
C PRO A 162 16.48 -1.74 -5.63
N ALA A 163 17.13 -2.33 -6.63
CA ALA A 163 17.79 -3.63 -6.53
C ALA A 163 16.84 -4.83 -6.28
N VAL A 164 15.55 -4.68 -6.47
CA VAL A 164 14.60 -5.80 -6.50
C VAL A 164 14.41 -6.23 -7.94
N LEU A 165 14.62 -7.52 -8.21
CA LEU A 165 14.42 -8.14 -9.51
C LEU A 165 13.14 -8.99 -9.48
N PHE A 166 12.39 -8.94 -10.56
CA PHE A 166 11.23 -9.78 -10.80
C PHE A 166 11.65 -11.00 -11.59
N CYS A 167 11.42 -12.17 -11.03
CA CYS A 167 11.68 -13.46 -11.68
C CYS A 167 10.36 -14.19 -11.84
N GLY A 168 9.75 -14.10 -13.03
CA GLY A 168 8.49 -14.78 -13.35
C GLY A 168 8.71 -16.29 -13.55
N GLU A 169 7.79 -17.08 -13.05
CA GLU A 169 7.69 -18.52 -13.34
C GLU A 169 7.06 -18.71 -14.72
N GLY A 170 7.70 -19.51 -15.58
CA GLY A 170 7.29 -19.64 -16.99
C GLY A 170 5.97 -20.34 -17.21
N GLU A 171 5.53 -21.20 -16.29
CA GLU A 171 4.33 -22.05 -16.43
C GLU A 171 3.17 -21.60 -15.55
N THR A 172 3.42 -20.70 -14.59
CA THR A 172 2.41 -20.18 -13.65
C THR A 172 2.30 -18.65 -13.77
N ARG A 173 1.35 -18.08 -13.05
CA ARG A 173 1.26 -16.62 -12.88
C ARG A 173 2.09 -16.10 -11.70
N ASP A 174 2.83 -17.01 -11.07
CA ASP A 174 3.64 -16.70 -9.91
C ASP A 174 4.97 -16.08 -10.32
N ALA A 175 5.57 -15.35 -9.39
CA ALA A 175 6.88 -14.77 -9.56
C ALA A 175 7.58 -14.62 -8.20
N LEU A 176 8.89 -14.55 -8.24
CA LEU A 176 9.70 -14.23 -7.08
C LEU A 176 10.24 -12.81 -7.20
N LEU A 177 10.25 -12.08 -6.08
CA LEU A 177 11.02 -10.86 -5.94
C LEU A 177 12.33 -11.22 -5.25
N VAL A 178 13.45 -11.02 -5.94
CA VAL A 178 14.76 -11.38 -5.45
C VAL A 178 15.67 -10.17 -5.31
N ASP A 179 16.63 -10.24 -4.41
CA ASP A 179 17.67 -9.23 -4.28
C ASP A 179 18.61 -9.31 -5.49
N GLY A 180 18.79 -8.21 -6.21
CA GLY A 180 19.66 -8.08 -7.37
C GLY A 180 21.12 -7.77 -7.04
N LYS A 181 21.54 -7.98 -5.76
CA LYS A 181 22.95 -7.79 -5.34
C LYS A 181 23.75 -9.05 -5.44
#